data_3be6d5f6f41885868b35c4cc30f345ad
#
_entry.id   3be6d5f6f41885868b35c4cc30f345ad
#
_cell.length_a   1.000
_cell.length_b   1.000
_cell.length_c   1.000
_cell.angle_alpha   90.00
_cell.angle_beta   90.00
_cell.angle_gamma   90.00
#
_symmetry.space_group_name_H-M   'P 1'
#
loop_
_entity.id
_entity.type
_entity.pdbx_description
1 polymer ?
#
loop_
_entity_poly.entity_id
_entity_poly.type
_entity_poly.pdbx_seq_one_letter_code
_entity_poly.pdbx_strand_id
1 'polypeptide(L)'
;MSAPKKIVKYGKSSQDLISLKKVFFKNNDELLSNGRKINEFYSQQPQRLKCKNCNHDLYDIAFGKLCVDYTICEDCGHLNGMNEDTDAFCSHIYTDNKGVSYSELYNSKGVKEYNKRVEDIYAPKVKFMSDALLELGLDPVELRYADFGAGSGYFVSAMKNAGLNNVEGYEVSEQQVVYGNKLIGKDLLQQINLKDTVDKIKTLEVDMVSMIGVLEHVRNPREILSAISTNQKIKYFYISVPLFSASVFFEMVFPDVMNRQLSGAHTHLYTESSLEYMANEFNFNTVASWWFGTDMVDLFRSVSVLLEKNKSTKDMASVW
;
A
#
# COMPACT_ATOMS: atom_id res chain seq x y z
N MET A 1 -14.87 1.03 -32.41
CA MET A 1 -13.60 1.57 -31.92
C MET A 1 -12.83 0.43 -31.28
N SER A 2 -11.55 0.19 -31.65
CA SER A 2 -10.72 -0.81 -30.98
C SER A 2 -10.56 -0.42 -29.51
N ALA A 3 -10.62 -1.41 -28.60
CA ALA A 3 -10.33 -1.15 -27.19
C ALA A 3 -8.95 -0.48 -27.04
N PRO A 4 -8.80 0.54 -26.17
CA PRO A 4 -7.51 1.18 -25.98
C PRO A 4 -6.47 0.15 -25.56
N LYS A 5 -5.26 0.25 -26.12
CA LYS A 5 -4.17 -0.67 -25.82
C LYS A 5 -3.77 -0.50 -24.35
N LYS A 6 -3.84 -1.57 -23.56
CA LYS A 6 -3.42 -1.57 -22.15
C LYS A 6 -1.94 -1.19 -22.05
N ILE A 7 -1.63 -0.17 -21.25
CA ILE A 7 -0.27 0.28 -20.98
C ILE A 7 0.32 -0.60 -19.89
N VAL A 8 1.44 -1.29 -20.15
CA VAL A 8 2.11 -2.14 -19.16
C VAL A 8 3.55 -1.70 -19.00
N LYS A 9 3.94 -1.44 -17.75
CA LYS A 9 5.31 -1.10 -17.37
C LYS A 9 5.85 -2.13 -16.39
N TYR A 10 7.10 -2.57 -16.60
CA TYR A 10 7.79 -3.49 -15.72
C TYR A 10 9.04 -2.85 -15.11
N GLY A 11 9.32 -3.24 -13.87
CA GLY A 11 10.52 -2.86 -13.15
C GLY A 11 10.53 -1.42 -12.60
N LYS A 12 11.39 -1.23 -11.65
CA LYS A 12 11.79 0.06 -11.08
C LYS A 12 13.26 -0.04 -10.72
N SER A 13 14.00 1.08 -10.79
CA SER A 13 15.42 1.13 -10.39
C SER A 13 15.58 0.56 -8.97
N SER A 14 16.38 -0.49 -8.82
CA SER A 14 16.70 -1.08 -7.52
C SER A 14 17.58 -0.16 -6.68
N GLN A 15 18.39 0.70 -7.30
CA GLN A 15 19.27 1.64 -6.63
C GLN A 15 18.47 2.66 -5.79
N ASP A 16 17.37 3.19 -6.33
CA ASP A 16 16.48 4.10 -5.61
C ASP A 16 15.83 3.39 -4.43
N LEU A 17 15.37 2.16 -4.63
CA LEU A 17 14.75 1.35 -3.57
C LEU A 17 15.72 1.02 -2.44
N ILE A 18 16.95 0.62 -2.75
CA ILE A 18 18.00 0.29 -1.74
C ILE A 18 18.35 1.55 -0.94
N SER A 19 18.54 2.69 -1.60
CA SER A 19 18.91 3.94 -0.94
C SER A 19 17.85 4.40 0.08
N LEU A 20 16.58 4.21 -0.22
CA LEU A 20 15.45 4.58 0.63
C LEU A 20 15.19 3.59 1.76
N LYS A 21 15.52 2.31 1.53
CA LYS A 21 15.26 1.23 2.47
C LYS A 21 16.43 0.91 3.41
N LYS A 22 17.45 1.77 3.50
CA LYS A 22 18.62 1.56 4.38
C LYS A 22 18.25 1.24 5.84
N VAL A 23 17.16 1.80 6.35
CA VAL A 23 16.67 1.52 7.70
C VAL A 23 16.26 0.06 7.86
N PHE A 24 15.60 -0.53 6.86
CA PHE A 24 15.19 -1.94 6.88
C PHE A 24 16.34 -2.93 6.94
N PHE A 25 17.53 -2.54 6.47
CA PHE A 25 18.73 -3.35 6.58
C PHE A 25 19.36 -3.28 7.97
N LYS A 26 19.21 -2.14 8.69
CA LYS A 26 19.92 -1.89 9.96
C LYS A 26 19.11 -2.27 11.19
N ASN A 27 17.78 -2.19 11.15
CA ASN A 27 16.88 -2.33 12.30
C ASN A 27 16.06 -3.63 12.24
N ASN A 28 16.58 -4.69 11.61
CA ASN A 28 15.84 -5.93 11.40
C ASN A 28 15.21 -6.48 12.68
N ASP A 29 15.97 -6.57 13.77
CA ASP A 29 15.52 -7.25 14.99
C ASP A 29 14.43 -6.44 15.72
N GLU A 30 14.54 -5.11 15.71
CA GLU A 30 13.50 -4.22 16.23
C GLU A 30 12.22 -4.32 15.42
N LEU A 31 12.33 -4.23 14.10
CA LEU A 31 11.19 -4.34 13.18
C LEU A 31 10.53 -5.71 13.26
N LEU A 32 11.31 -6.78 13.36
CA LEU A 32 10.81 -8.15 13.54
C LEU A 32 10.09 -8.31 14.88
N SER A 33 10.64 -7.76 15.97
CA SER A 33 10.00 -7.78 17.28
C SER A 33 8.66 -7.04 17.28
N ASN A 34 8.60 -5.86 16.64
CA ASN A 34 7.36 -5.10 16.52
C ASN A 34 6.33 -5.83 15.65
N GLY A 35 6.77 -6.41 14.54
CA GLY A 35 5.90 -7.23 13.70
C GLY A 35 5.30 -8.43 14.44
N ARG A 36 6.08 -9.11 15.29
CA ARG A 36 5.59 -10.22 16.13
C ARG A 36 4.48 -9.77 17.07
N LYS A 37 4.64 -8.63 17.76
CA LYS A 37 3.60 -8.09 18.66
C LYS A 37 2.29 -7.79 17.93
N ILE A 38 2.38 -7.20 16.73
CA ILE A 38 1.22 -6.93 15.90
C ILE A 38 0.54 -8.25 15.48
N ASN A 39 1.33 -9.24 15.07
CA ASN A 39 0.82 -10.55 14.66
C ASN A 39 0.17 -11.31 15.83
N GLU A 40 0.77 -11.25 17.03
CA GLU A 40 0.20 -11.81 18.25
C GLU A 40 -1.16 -11.19 18.57
N PHE A 41 -1.29 -9.87 18.46
CA PHE A 41 -2.56 -9.19 18.65
C PHE A 41 -3.58 -9.53 17.57
N TYR A 42 -3.14 -9.64 16.30
CA TYR A 42 -4.00 -10.04 15.18
C TYR A 42 -4.51 -11.48 15.34
N SER A 43 -3.66 -12.42 15.74
CA SER A 43 -4.03 -13.85 15.92
C SER A 43 -5.07 -14.08 17.03
N GLN A 44 -5.29 -13.10 17.91
CA GLN A 44 -6.33 -13.16 18.95
C GLN A 44 -7.69 -12.65 18.46
N GLN A 45 -7.77 -12.08 17.26
CA GLN A 45 -9.02 -11.59 16.71
C GLN A 45 -9.92 -12.77 16.27
N PRO A 46 -11.25 -12.59 16.13
CA PRO A 46 -12.16 -13.61 15.62
C PRO A 46 -11.68 -14.19 14.30
N GLN A 47 -12.02 -15.46 14.07
CA GLN A 47 -11.69 -16.14 12.82
C GLN A 47 -12.40 -15.47 11.62
N ARG A 48 -11.66 -15.25 10.55
CA ARG A 48 -12.19 -14.80 9.27
C ARG A 48 -12.81 -15.99 8.52
N LEU A 49 -14.06 -15.84 8.14
CA LEU A 49 -14.80 -16.87 7.40
C LEU A 49 -15.01 -16.52 5.92
N LYS A 50 -14.84 -15.24 5.56
CA LYS A 50 -15.09 -14.71 4.22
C LYS A 50 -13.87 -14.04 3.62
N CYS A 51 -13.67 -14.25 2.33
CA CYS A 51 -12.62 -13.58 1.58
C CYS A 51 -12.87 -12.06 1.52
N LYS A 52 -11.86 -11.27 1.84
CA LYS A 52 -11.95 -9.81 1.79
C LYS A 52 -12.20 -9.27 0.38
N ASN A 53 -11.73 -9.98 -0.64
CA ASN A 53 -11.85 -9.52 -2.02
C ASN A 53 -13.19 -9.90 -2.65
N CYS A 54 -13.60 -11.18 -2.60
CA CYS A 54 -14.80 -11.66 -3.30
C CYS A 54 -15.97 -12.02 -2.39
N ASN A 55 -15.79 -12.03 -1.07
CA ASN A 55 -16.78 -12.39 -0.06
C ASN A 55 -17.25 -13.87 -0.09
N HIS A 56 -16.58 -14.77 -0.83
CA HIS A 56 -16.82 -16.20 -0.75
C HIS A 56 -16.24 -16.80 0.53
N ASP A 57 -16.70 -18.01 0.88
CA ASP A 57 -16.23 -18.72 2.07
C ASP A 57 -14.75 -19.08 1.95
N LEU A 58 -14.03 -19.00 3.07
CA LEU A 58 -12.66 -19.44 3.19
C LEU A 58 -12.62 -20.80 3.87
N TYR A 59 -11.78 -21.71 3.39
CA TYR A 59 -11.71 -23.06 3.86
C TYR A 59 -10.34 -23.40 4.49
N ASP A 60 -9.45 -23.98 3.74
CA ASP A 60 -8.23 -24.57 4.27
C ASP A 60 -7.13 -23.54 4.52
N ILE A 61 -6.33 -23.79 5.56
CA ILE A 61 -5.12 -23.01 5.84
C ILE A 61 -4.05 -23.43 4.83
N ALA A 62 -3.53 -22.45 4.07
CA ALA A 62 -2.46 -22.68 3.11
C ALA A 62 -1.08 -22.73 3.81
N PHE A 63 -0.83 -21.84 4.74
CA PHE A 63 0.40 -21.78 5.54
C PHE A 63 0.23 -20.92 6.79
N GLY A 64 1.15 -21.07 7.76
CA GLY A 64 1.23 -20.21 8.95
C GLY A 64 2.56 -19.46 9.01
N LYS A 65 2.55 -18.23 9.51
CA LYS A 65 3.75 -17.43 9.74
C LYS A 65 3.58 -16.50 10.94
N LEU A 66 4.51 -16.57 11.89
CA LEU A 66 4.55 -15.68 13.08
C LEU A 66 3.17 -15.59 13.77
N CYS A 67 2.60 -16.73 14.16
CA CYS A 67 1.29 -16.87 14.83
C CYS A 67 0.07 -16.49 13.97
N VAL A 68 0.22 -16.20 12.71
CA VAL A 68 -0.89 -15.91 11.79
C VAL A 68 -1.01 -17.04 10.77
N ASP A 69 -2.20 -17.58 10.63
CA ASP A 69 -2.56 -18.50 9.57
C ASP A 69 -3.09 -17.75 8.36
N TYR A 70 -2.75 -18.24 7.18
CA TYR A 70 -3.14 -17.65 5.91
C TYR A 70 -3.82 -18.67 5.02
N THR A 71 -4.80 -18.22 4.25
CA THR A 71 -5.46 -19.01 3.20
C THR A 71 -5.47 -18.26 1.87
N ILE A 72 -5.47 -19.00 0.78
CA ILE A 72 -5.68 -18.47 -0.57
C ILE A 72 -7.11 -18.81 -0.96
N CYS A 73 -7.90 -17.78 -1.27
CA CYS A 73 -9.28 -17.96 -1.71
C CYS A 73 -9.33 -18.75 -3.02
N GLU A 74 -10.06 -19.85 -3.06
CA GLU A 74 -10.19 -20.72 -4.25
C GLU A 74 -10.90 -20.03 -5.41
N ASP A 75 -11.83 -19.09 -5.12
CA ASP A 75 -12.62 -18.41 -6.14
C ASP A 75 -11.86 -17.29 -6.84
N CYS A 76 -11.11 -16.46 -6.10
CA CYS A 76 -10.46 -15.28 -6.68
C CYS A 76 -8.93 -15.25 -6.52
N GLY A 77 -8.33 -16.24 -5.83
CA GLY A 77 -6.90 -16.31 -5.60
C GLY A 77 -6.34 -15.29 -4.62
N HIS A 78 -7.19 -14.59 -3.85
CA HIS A 78 -6.76 -13.59 -2.87
C HIS A 78 -6.15 -14.24 -1.64
N LEU A 79 -5.00 -13.73 -1.15
CA LEU A 79 -4.43 -14.18 0.12
C LEU A 79 -5.11 -13.46 1.29
N ASN A 80 -5.65 -14.23 2.22
CA ASN A 80 -6.28 -13.74 3.44
C ASN A 80 -5.55 -14.26 4.68
N GLY A 81 -5.31 -13.39 5.66
CA GLY A 81 -5.07 -13.83 7.02
C GLY A 81 -6.36 -14.33 7.64
N MET A 82 -6.27 -15.41 8.43
CA MET A 82 -7.43 -16.14 8.96
C MET A 82 -8.11 -15.48 10.15
N ASN A 83 -7.71 -14.28 10.54
CA ASN A 83 -8.36 -13.51 11.58
C ASN A 83 -8.97 -12.21 11.02
N GLU A 84 -10.00 -11.70 11.68
CA GLU A 84 -10.65 -10.44 11.30
C GLU A 84 -9.79 -9.24 11.73
N ASP A 85 -9.75 -8.23 10.90
CA ASP A 85 -9.24 -6.92 11.27
C ASP A 85 -10.39 -6.09 11.88
N THR A 86 -10.65 -6.36 13.16
CA THR A 86 -11.73 -5.69 13.91
C THR A 86 -11.47 -4.21 14.10
N ASP A 87 -12.51 -3.44 14.51
CA ASP A 87 -12.33 -2.02 14.85
C ASP A 87 -11.28 -1.83 15.94
N ALA A 88 -11.23 -2.73 16.94
CA ALA A 88 -10.23 -2.70 17.99
C ALA A 88 -8.81 -2.91 17.43
N PHE A 89 -8.64 -3.84 16.50
CA PHE A 89 -7.36 -4.09 15.83
C PHE A 89 -6.93 -2.88 14.98
N CYS A 90 -7.82 -2.37 14.14
CA CYS A 90 -7.53 -1.21 13.29
C CYS A 90 -7.21 0.04 14.12
N SER A 91 -7.97 0.28 15.20
CA SER A 91 -7.70 1.41 16.11
C SER A 91 -6.35 1.29 16.77
N HIS A 92 -6.00 0.10 17.26
CA HIS A 92 -4.70 -0.15 17.88
C HIS A 92 -3.52 0.16 16.95
N ILE A 93 -3.65 -0.18 15.67
CA ILE A 93 -2.58 0.04 14.70
C ILE A 93 -2.52 1.49 14.20
N TYR A 94 -3.67 2.07 13.84
CA TYR A 94 -3.70 3.31 13.06
C TYR A 94 -4.06 4.56 13.86
N THR A 95 -4.81 4.42 14.96
CA THR A 95 -5.37 5.58 15.68
C THR A 95 -4.96 5.67 17.15
N ASP A 96 -4.52 4.59 17.81
CA ASP A 96 -4.05 4.64 19.20
C ASP A 96 -2.87 5.59 19.33
N ASN A 97 -2.80 6.32 20.43
CA ASN A 97 -1.83 7.41 20.62
C ASN A 97 -1.84 8.46 19.48
N LYS A 98 -3.02 8.76 18.90
CA LYS A 98 -3.19 9.67 17.74
C LYS A 98 -2.43 9.21 16.48
N GLY A 99 -2.24 7.89 16.32
CA GLY A 99 -1.50 7.33 15.20
C GLY A 99 0.02 7.54 15.27
N VAL A 100 0.57 7.92 16.42
CA VAL A 100 2.01 8.20 16.60
C VAL A 100 2.86 7.00 16.20
N SER A 101 2.52 5.81 16.67
CA SER A 101 3.33 4.60 16.43
C SER A 101 3.40 4.23 14.94
N TYR A 102 2.30 4.39 14.19
CA TYR A 102 2.27 4.15 12.75
C TYR A 102 2.95 5.29 11.98
N SER A 103 2.69 6.54 12.39
CA SER A 103 3.27 7.72 11.74
C SER A 103 4.78 7.81 11.88
N GLU A 104 5.36 7.35 13.01
CA GLU A 104 6.82 7.35 13.23
C GLU A 104 7.56 6.47 12.22
N LEU A 105 6.95 5.40 11.73
CA LEU A 105 7.54 4.54 10.70
C LEU A 105 7.59 5.22 9.32
N TYR A 106 6.71 6.17 9.07
CA TYR A 106 6.54 6.82 7.77
C TYR A 106 6.94 8.30 7.75
N ASN A 107 7.07 8.96 8.91
CA ASN A 107 7.44 10.36 8.97
C ASN A 107 8.93 10.55 8.65
N SER A 108 9.20 11.42 7.72
CA SER A 108 10.55 11.85 7.36
C SER A 108 11.16 12.69 8.48
N LYS A 109 12.46 12.52 8.72
CA LYS A 109 13.20 13.34 9.70
C LYS A 109 13.56 14.73 9.13
N GLY A 110 12.58 15.43 8.53
CA GLY A 110 12.70 16.78 8.02
C GLY A 110 12.43 16.94 6.52
N VAL A 111 12.42 18.19 6.07
CA VAL A 111 12.04 18.59 4.71
C VAL A 111 12.87 17.90 3.62
N LYS A 112 14.18 17.78 3.81
CA LYS A 112 15.08 17.16 2.81
C LYS A 112 14.74 15.69 2.57
N GLU A 113 14.49 14.94 3.62
CA GLU A 113 14.13 13.53 3.51
C GLU A 113 12.73 13.35 2.94
N TYR A 114 11.80 14.23 3.34
CA TYR A 114 10.46 14.28 2.77
C TYR A 114 10.52 14.49 1.24
N ASN A 115 11.21 15.54 0.78
CA ASN A 115 11.31 15.83 -0.65
C ASN A 115 11.99 14.71 -1.42
N LYS A 116 13.06 14.13 -0.87
CA LYS A 116 13.70 12.97 -1.49
C LYS A 116 12.73 11.79 -1.64
N ARG A 117 11.89 11.53 -0.65
CA ARG A 117 10.87 10.47 -0.73
C ARG A 117 9.79 10.80 -1.77
N VAL A 118 9.36 12.06 -1.86
CA VAL A 118 8.44 12.53 -2.91
C VAL A 118 9.04 12.27 -4.30
N GLU A 119 10.31 12.66 -4.52
CA GLU A 119 10.99 12.53 -5.80
C GLU A 119 11.25 11.06 -6.19
N ASP A 120 11.81 10.25 -5.27
CA ASP A 120 12.28 8.92 -5.60
C ASP A 120 11.15 7.87 -5.64
N ILE A 121 10.08 8.06 -4.86
CA ILE A 121 9.00 7.05 -4.75
C ILE A 121 7.73 7.50 -5.45
N TYR A 122 7.29 8.72 -5.19
CA TYR A 122 5.94 9.15 -5.58
C TYR A 122 5.90 9.87 -6.92
N ALA A 123 6.90 10.69 -7.26
CA ALA A 123 6.96 11.34 -8.58
C ALA A 123 6.97 10.34 -9.76
N PRO A 124 7.68 9.19 -9.71
CA PRO A 124 7.55 8.17 -10.75
C PRO A 124 6.16 7.58 -10.88
N LYS A 125 5.39 7.48 -9.78
CA LYS A 125 3.99 7.02 -9.81
C LYS A 125 3.07 8.05 -10.46
N VAL A 126 3.25 9.33 -10.12
CA VAL A 126 2.52 10.44 -10.75
C VAL A 126 2.83 10.49 -12.25
N LYS A 127 4.11 10.37 -12.63
CA LYS A 127 4.49 10.31 -14.05
C LYS A 127 3.80 9.17 -14.78
N PHE A 128 3.79 7.95 -14.22
CA PHE A 128 3.12 6.81 -14.82
C PHE A 128 1.60 7.05 -14.98
N MET A 129 0.97 7.60 -13.95
CA MET A 129 -0.46 7.96 -13.98
C MET A 129 -0.74 9.01 -15.07
N SER A 130 0.07 10.07 -15.13
CA SER A 130 -0.09 11.15 -16.12
C SER A 130 0.15 10.65 -17.55
N ASP A 131 1.19 9.83 -17.77
CA ASP A 131 1.45 9.22 -19.08
C ASP A 131 0.25 8.36 -19.54
N ALA A 132 -0.34 7.59 -18.61
CA ALA A 132 -1.53 6.77 -18.90
C ALA A 132 -2.75 7.62 -19.26
N LEU A 133 -2.98 8.75 -18.58
CA LEU A 133 -4.06 9.67 -18.89
C LEU A 133 -3.86 10.35 -20.26
N LEU A 134 -2.63 10.74 -20.58
CA LEU A 134 -2.30 11.33 -21.90
C LEU A 134 -2.56 10.34 -23.04
N GLU A 135 -2.24 9.06 -22.87
CA GLU A 135 -2.55 8.01 -23.86
C GLU A 135 -4.07 7.77 -24.03
N LEU A 136 -4.86 8.11 -23.01
CA LEU A 136 -6.33 8.14 -23.13
C LEU A 136 -6.87 9.42 -23.76
N GLY A 137 -5.98 10.34 -24.18
CA GLY A 137 -6.36 11.62 -24.77
C GLY A 137 -6.83 12.67 -23.77
N LEU A 138 -6.46 12.53 -22.50
CA LEU A 138 -6.83 13.44 -21.41
C LEU A 138 -5.67 14.33 -21.05
N ASP A 139 -5.95 15.59 -20.67
CA ASP A 139 -4.95 16.46 -20.06
C ASP A 139 -4.97 16.28 -18.53
N PRO A 140 -3.90 15.71 -17.93
CA PRO A 140 -3.86 15.51 -16.48
C PRO A 140 -4.01 16.79 -15.65
N VAL A 141 -3.65 17.94 -16.20
CA VAL A 141 -3.71 19.24 -15.49
C VAL A 141 -5.15 19.70 -15.27
N GLU A 142 -6.05 19.33 -16.17
CA GLU A 142 -7.47 19.74 -16.12
C GLU A 142 -8.31 18.85 -15.15
N LEU A 143 -7.79 17.69 -14.72
CA LEU A 143 -8.52 16.76 -13.89
C LEU A 143 -8.43 17.15 -12.39
N ARG A 144 -9.44 16.69 -11.63
CA ARG A 144 -9.51 16.83 -10.17
C ARG A 144 -9.18 15.50 -9.52
N TYR A 145 -8.35 15.53 -8.50
CA TYR A 145 -7.78 14.35 -7.84
C TYR A 145 -8.09 14.33 -6.36
N ALA A 146 -8.43 13.15 -5.82
CA ALA A 146 -8.50 12.89 -4.38
C ALA A 146 -7.67 11.65 -4.03
N ASP A 147 -6.76 11.78 -3.08
CA ASP A 147 -5.92 10.70 -2.56
C ASP A 147 -6.42 10.27 -1.17
N PHE A 148 -6.93 9.04 -1.03
CA PHE A 148 -7.39 8.49 0.24
C PHE A 148 -6.28 7.70 0.93
N GLY A 149 -6.15 7.87 2.26
CA GLY A 149 -5.02 7.37 3.02
C GLY A 149 -3.73 8.09 2.64
N ALA A 150 -3.84 9.41 2.46
CA ALA A 150 -2.75 10.25 1.94
C ALA A 150 -1.50 10.28 2.84
N GLY A 151 -1.62 9.81 4.09
CA GLY A 151 -0.55 9.89 5.06
C GLY A 151 -0.06 11.32 5.24
N SER A 152 1.25 11.53 5.22
CA SER A 152 1.85 12.87 5.25
C SER A 152 1.85 13.57 3.88
N GLY A 153 1.01 13.12 2.94
CA GLY A 153 0.78 13.79 1.65
C GLY A 153 1.89 13.65 0.63
N TYR A 154 2.67 12.61 0.66
CA TYR A 154 3.77 12.41 -0.31
C TYR A 154 3.28 12.35 -1.77
N PHE A 155 2.18 11.62 -2.02
CA PHE A 155 1.62 11.50 -3.37
C PHE A 155 0.94 12.79 -3.80
N VAL A 156 0.19 13.45 -2.89
CA VAL A 156 -0.39 14.79 -3.10
C VAL A 156 0.70 15.81 -3.43
N SER A 157 1.82 15.80 -2.68
CA SER A 157 2.97 16.66 -2.96
C SER A 157 3.60 16.38 -4.32
N ALA A 158 3.72 15.11 -4.70
CA ALA A 158 4.24 14.72 -6.02
C ALA A 158 3.32 15.18 -7.15
N MET A 159 2.00 15.08 -7.01
CA MET A 159 1.02 15.58 -7.96
C MET A 159 1.12 17.10 -8.11
N LYS A 160 1.17 17.83 -6.98
CA LYS A 160 1.36 19.28 -6.99
C LYS A 160 2.66 19.69 -7.69
N ASN A 161 3.78 19.02 -7.40
CA ASN A 161 5.07 19.30 -8.02
C ASN A 161 5.09 18.98 -9.53
N ALA A 162 4.23 18.08 -9.98
CA ALA A 162 4.02 17.78 -11.39
C ALA A 162 3.08 18.78 -12.11
N GLY A 163 2.60 19.81 -11.41
CA GLY A 163 1.69 20.81 -11.96
C GLY A 163 0.21 20.47 -11.91
N LEU A 164 -0.17 19.36 -11.25
CA LEU A 164 -1.57 19.01 -11.03
C LEU A 164 -2.09 19.83 -9.85
N ASN A 165 -2.85 20.89 -10.14
CA ASN A 165 -3.23 21.88 -9.12
C ASN A 165 -4.53 21.56 -8.38
N ASN A 166 -5.40 20.75 -8.97
CA ASN A 166 -6.70 20.38 -8.42
C ASN A 166 -6.58 19.06 -7.61
N VAL A 167 -5.80 19.08 -6.55
CA VAL A 167 -5.49 17.88 -5.74
C VAL A 167 -5.87 18.12 -4.29
N GLU A 168 -6.46 17.09 -3.67
CA GLU A 168 -6.74 17.02 -2.23
C GLU A 168 -6.40 15.63 -1.70
N GLY A 169 -6.15 15.52 -0.40
CA GLY A 169 -5.85 14.25 0.26
C GLY A 169 -6.69 14.08 1.53
N TYR A 170 -7.08 12.84 1.80
CA TYR A 170 -7.85 12.45 2.99
C TYR A 170 -7.04 11.44 3.81
N GLU A 171 -6.90 11.72 5.11
CA GLU A 171 -6.11 10.89 6.04
C GLU A 171 -6.81 10.81 7.40
N VAL A 172 -6.73 9.64 8.04
CA VAL A 172 -7.36 9.42 9.35
C VAL A 172 -6.53 9.98 10.51
N SER A 173 -5.22 10.03 10.37
CA SER A 173 -4.29 10.54 11.36
C SER A 173 -4.18 12.06 11.29
N GLU A 174 -4.75 12.74 12.30
CA GLU A 174 -4.63 14.21 12.46
C GLU A 174 -3.16 14.66 12.42
N GLN A 175 -2.28 13.90 13.07
CA GLN A 175 -0.85 14.21 13.14
C GLN A 175 -0.21 14.20 11.76
N GLN A 176 -0.54 13.23 10.92
CA GLN A 176 -0.03 13.17 9.54
C GLN A 176 -0.57 14.30 8.68
N VAL A 177 -1.85 14.67 8.84
CA VAL A 177 -2.46 15.81 8.13
C VAL A 177 -1.73 17.11 8.48
N VAL A 178 -1.57 17.41 9.76
CA VAL A 178 -0.87 18.63 10.22
C VAL A 178 0.57 18.66 9.73
N TYR A 179 1.29 17.54 9.87
CA TYR A 179 2.68 17.43 9.42
C TYR A 179 2.80 17.57 7.91
N GLY A 180 1.95 16.91 7.16
CA GLY A 180 1.93 16.94 5.68
C GLY A 180 1.63 18.33 5.14
N ASN A 181 0.58 18.99 5.61
CA ASN A 181 0.23 20.36 5.21
C ASN A 181 1.37 21.35 5.47
N LYS A 182 2.04 21.21 6.63
CA LYS A 182 3.24 22.03 6.94
C LYS A 182 4.36 21.82 5.91
N LEU A 183 4.63 20.57 5.49
CA LEU A 183 5.69 20.25 4.54
C LEU A 183 5.33 20.65 3.10
N ILE A 184 4.08 20.48 2.72
CA ILE A 184 3.55 20.90 1.41
C ILE A 184 3.49 22.43 1.30
N GLY A 185 3.36 23.13 2.44
CA GLY A 185 3.21 24.59 2.50
C GLY A 185 1.82 25.06 2.06
N LYS A 186 0.82 24.18 2.07
CA LYS A 186 -0.58 24.44 1.70
C LYS A 186 -1.50 23.41 2.36
N ASP A 187 -2.71 23.82 2.73
CA ASP A 187 -3.73 22.94 3.33
C ASP A 187 -4.43 22.12 2.22
N LEU A 188 -3.78 21.05 1.80
CA LEU A 188 -4.29 20.11 0.80
C LEU A 188 -4.78 18.80 1.43
N LEU A 189 -4.37 18.51 2.66
CA LEU A 189 -4.78 17.32 3.40
C LEU A 189 -5.89 17.67 4.37
N GLN A 190 -6.90 16.80 4.44
CA GLN A 190 -8.03 16.90 5.34
C GLN A 190 -8.12 15.64 6.19
N GLN A 191 -8.39 15.80 7.48
CA GLN A 191 -8.68 14.67 8.35
C GLN A 191 -10.07 14.12 8.04
N ILE A 192 -10.18 12.78 7.99
CA ILE A 192 -11.43 12.07 7.84
C ILE A 192 -11.51 10.92 8.85
N ASN A 193 -12.69 10.61 9.39
CA ASN A 193 -12.85 9.40 10.17
C ASN A 193 -13.01 8.18 9.26
N LEU A 194 -12.51 7.02 9.69
CA LEU A 194 -12.64 5.77 8.94
C LEU A 194 -14.09 5.47 8.54
N LYS A 195 -15.04 5.66 9.46
CA LYS A 195 -16.48 5.43 9.24
C LYS A 195 -17.09 6.33 8.18
N ASP A 196 -16.54 7.52 7.97
CA ASP A 196 -17.09 8.54 7.06
C ASP A 196 -16.49 8.42 5.64
N THR A 197 -15.48 7.55 5.46
CA THR A 197 -14.74 7.42 4.18
C THR A 197 -15.64 7.01 3.01
N VAL A 198 -16.49 6.01 3.21
CA VAL A 198 -17.40 5.51 2.16
C VAL A 198 -18.39 6.59 1.73
N ASP A 199 -18.99 7.31 2.67
CA ASP A 199 -19.97 8.37 2.37
C ASP A 199 -19.29 9.59 1.73
N LYS A 200 -18.05 9.90 2.14
CA LYS A 200 -17.25 10.92 1.47
C LYS A 200 -17.01 10.55 -0.01
N ILE A 201 -16.60 9.32 -0.29
CA ILE A 201 -16.38 8.85 -1.67
C ILE A 201 -17.67 8.95 -2.51
N LYS A 202 -18.82 8.56 -1.97
CA LYS A 202 -20.11 8.64 -2.67
C LYS A 202 -20.50 10.05 -3.12
N THR A 203 -20.08 11.06 -2.34
CA THR A 203 -20.43 12.47 -2.57
C THR A 203 -19.31 13.29 -3.23
N LEU A 204 -18.17 12.65 -3.51
CA LEU A 204 -16.99 13.32 -4.03
C LEU A 204 -17.18 13.79 -5.47
N GLU A 205 -16.75 15.00 -5.77
CA GLU A 205 -16.81 15.60 -7.11
C GLU A 205 -15.43 15.74 -7.75
N VAL A 206 -14.76 14.60 -7.93
CA VAL A 206 -13.42 14.52 -8.57
C VAL A 206 -13.47 13.57 -9.77
N ASP A 207 -12.48 13.69 -10.65
CA ASP A 207 -12.37 12.87 -11.83
C ASP A 207 -11.58 11.57 -11.54
N MET A 208 -10.61 11.64 -10.63
CA MET A 208 -9.77 10.50 -10.23
C MET A 208 -9.65 10.37 -8.71
N VAL A 209 -9.81 9.15 -8.23
CA VAL A 209 -9.45 8.75 -6.85
C VAL A 209 -8.19 7.91 -6.88
N SER A 210 -7.29 8.13 -5.92
CA SER A 210 -6.11 7.28 -5.69
C SER A 210 -6.09 6.70 -4.29
N MET A 211 -5.50 5.49 -4.17
CA MET A 211 -5.19 4.78 -2.93
C MET A 211 -3.82 4.12 -3.05
N ILE A 212 -2.79 4.74 -2.49
CA ILE A 212 -1.41 4.32 -2.66
C ILE A 212 -0.88 3.64 -1.39
N GLY A 213 -0.88 2.33 -1.35
CA GLY A 213 -0.52 1.57 -0.15
C GLY A 213 -1.59 1.66 0.93
N VAL A 214 -2.85 1.51 0.55
CA VAL A 214 -4.02 1.72 1.43
C VAL A 214 -4.96 0.53 1.39
N LEU A 215 -5.28 0.02 0.22
CA LEU A 215 -6.37 -0.95 0.05
C LEU A 215 -6.09 -2.26 0.80
N GLU A 216 -4.83 -2.63 0.98
CA GLU A 216 -4.36 -3.76 1.79
C GLU A 216 -4.54 -3.58 3.30
N HIS A 217 -4.86 -2.36 3.73
CA HIS A 217 -5.12 -2.00 5.12
C HIS A 217 -6.60 -1.72 5.41
N VAL A 218 -7.42 -1.68 4.38
CA VAL A 218 -8.84 -1.37 4.51
C VAL A 218 -9.59 -2.58 5.05
N ARG A 219 -10.39 -2.36 6.10
CA ARG A 219 -11.21 -3.42 6.70
C ARG A 219 -12.24 -3.98 5.71
N ASN A 220 -12.99 -3.09 5.05
CA ASN A 220 -14.04 -3.45 4.09
C ASN A 220 -13.72 -2.88 2.70
N PRO A 221 -12.76 -3.44 1.97
CA PRO A 221 -12.37 -2.89 0.66
C PRO A 221 -13.52 -2.89 -0.34
N ARG A 222 -14.44 -3.85 -0.25
CA ARG A 222 -15.61 -3.96 -1.14
C ARG A 222 -16.56 -2.77 -1.05
N GLU A 223 -16.77 -2.21 0.15
CA GLU A 223 -17.61 -1.00 0.33
C GLU A 223 -16.97 0.22 -0.33
N ILE A 224 -15.66 0.37 -0.20
CA ILE A 224 -14.89 1.43 -0.86
C ILE A 224 -14.99 1.29 -2.39
N LEU A 225 -14.73 0.09 -2.92
CA LEU A 225 -14.78 -0.19 -4.35
C LEU A 225 -16.18 0.03 -4.93
N SER A 226 -17.22 -0.38 -4.22
CA SER A 226 -18.62 -0.12 -4.58
C SER A 226 -18.93 1.37 -4.60
N ALA A 227 -18.46 2.13 -3.59
CA ALA A 227 -18.66 3.57 -3.55
C ALA A 227 -17.98 4.29 -4.72
N ILE A 228 -16.75 3.89 -5.08
CA ILE A 228 -16.04 4.43 -6.24
C ILE A 228 -16.75 4.09 -7.54
N SER A 229 -17.13 2.82 -7.76
CA SER A 229 -17.73 2.36 -9.00
C SER A 229 -19.15 2.95 -9.25
N THR A 230 -19.86 3.29 -8.18
CA THR A 230 -21.22 3.86 -8.27
C THR A 230 -21.23 5.39 -8.36
N ASN A 231 -20.15 6.08 -7.97
CA ASN A 231 -20.06 7.53 -8.08
C ASN A 231 -19.78 7.94 -9.54
N GLN A 232 -20.81 8.50 -10.20
CA GLN A 232 -20.75 8.89 -11.62
C GLN A 232 -19.75 10.02 -11.92
N LYS A 233 -19.24 10.73 -10.93
CA LYS A 233 -18.21 11.79 -11.08
C LYS A 233 -16.81 11.19 -11.21
N ILE A 234 -16.53 10.11 -10.47
CA ILE A 234 -15.25 9.42 -10.49
C ILE A 234 -15.16 8.60 -11.78
N LYS A 235 -14.20 8.92 -12.63
CA LYS A 235 -13.96 8.24 -13.92
C LYS A 235 -12.75 7.32 -13.87
N TYR A 236 -11.80 7.61 -12.99
CA TYR A 236 -10.53 6.90 -12.90
C TYR A 236 -10.22 6.54 -11.46
N PHE A 237 -9.68 5.32 -11.28
CA PHE A 237 -9.23 4.83 -9.99
C PHE A 237 -7.79 4.33 -10.11
N TYR A 238 -6.87 4.91 -9.32
CA TYR A 238 -5.47 4.55 -9.28
C TYR A 238 -5.09 3.90 -7.95
N ILE A 239 -4.69 2.63 -7.99
CA ILE A 239 -4.25 1.90 -6.79
C ILE A 239 -2.79 1.50 -6.90
N SER A 240 -2.13 1.38 -5.74
CA SER A 240 -0.82 0.75 -5.61
C SER A 240 -0.85 -0.14 -4.38
N VAL A 241 -0.80 -1.44 -4.57
CA VAL A 241 -0.89 -2.45 -3.52
C VAL A 241 0.29 -3.40 -3.55
N PRO A 242 0.72 -3.97 -2.42
CA PRO A 242 1.64 -5.10 -2.42
C PRO A 242 0.94 -6.34 -2.99
N LEU A 243 1.70 -7.14 -3.72
CA LEU A 243 1.19 -8.39 -4.30
C LEU A 243 1.78 -9.60 -3.58
N PHE A 244 1.02 -10.67 -3.55
CA PHE A 244 1.55 -12.00 -3.28
C PHE A 244 2.51 -12.36 -4.41
N SER A 245 3.80 -12.31 -4.11
CA SER A 245 4.91 -12.48 -5.06
C SER A 245 6.00 -13.37 -4.47
N ALA A 246 7.11 -13.55 -5.17
CA ALA A 246 8.26 -14.30 -4.67
C ALA A 246 8.76 -13.81 -3.30
N SER A 247 8.59 -12.53 -2.98
CA SER A 247 8.93 -11.96 -1.65
C SER A 247 8.21 -12.68 -0.51
N VAL A 248 6.97 -13.14 -0.70
CA VAL A 248 6.21 -13.87 0.33
C VAL A 248 6.90 -15.21 0.64
N PHE A 249 7.35 -15.93 -0.39
CA PHE A 249 8.09 -17.19 -0.19
C PHE A 249 9.42 -16.96 0.54
N PHE A 250 10.13 -15.87 0.23
CA PHE A 250 11.35 -15.52 0.98
C PHE A 250 11.05 -15.25 2.44
N GLU A 251 9.98 -14.53 2.74
CA GLU A 251 9.56 -14.28 4.12
C GLU A 251 9.18 -15.57 4.86
N MET A 252 8.63 -16.56 4.18
CA MET A 252 8.36 -17.89 4.77
C MET A 252 9.64 -18.66 5.10
N VAL A 253 10.65 -18.58 4.23
CA VAL A 253 11.90 -19.34 4.36
C VAL A 253 12.87 -18.71 5.36
N PHE A 254 12.85 -17.38 5.52
CA PHE A 254 13.77 -16.64 6.38
C PHE A 254 13.08 -16.15 7.68
N PRO A 255 12.99 -16.99 8.75
CA PRO A 255 12.20 -16.67 9.93
C PRO A 255 12.76 -15.51 10.78
N ASP A 256 14.07 -15.23 10.67
CA ASP A 256 14.75 -14.18 11.42
C ASP A 256 14.86 -12.85 10.69
N VAL A 257 14.22 -12.74 9.53
CA VAL A 257 14.16 -11.51 8.76
C VAL A 257 12.78 -10.89 8.91
N MET A 258 12.75 -9.59 9.16
CA MET A 258 11.51 -8.81 9.26
C MET A 258 10.66 -9.00 8.00
N ASN A 259 9.40 -9.35 8.19
CA ASN A 259 8.44 -9.50 7.11
C ASN A 259 8.01 -8.12 6.61
N ARG A 260 7.98 -7.95 5.29
CA ARG A 260 7.50 -6.74 4.65
C ARG A 260 6.11 -6.94 4.03
N GLN A 261 5.88 -8.11 3.46
CA GLN A 261 4.60 -8.45 2.82
C GLN A 261 3.62 -9.07 3.83
N LEU A 262 4.07 -10.07 4.61
CA LEU A 262 3.30 -10.74 5.66
C LEU A 262 3.43 -10.03 7.02
N SER A 263 3.44 -8.72 7.04
CA SER A 263 3.42 -7.96 8.28
C SER A 263 2.00 -7.96 8.87
N GLY A 264 1.87 -7.89 10.21
CA GLY A 264 0.56 -7.87 10.86
C GLY A 264 -0.35 -6.71 10.46
N ALA A 265 0.20 -5.67 9.85
CA ALA A 265 -0.57 -4.59 9.26
C ALA A 265 -1.15 -4.94 7.87
N HIS A 266 -0.56 -5.93 7.17
CA HIS A 266 -1.10 -6.48 5.92
C HIS A 266 -1.91 -7.74 6.23
N THR A 267 -3.17 -7.56 6.60
CA THR A 267 -4.07 -8.68 6.94
C THR A 267 -4.53 -9.48 5.73
N HIS A 268 -4.21 -9.02 4.53
CA HIS A 268 -4.44 -9.70 3.25
C HIS A 268 -3.50 -9.15 2.16
N LEU A 269 -3.31 -9.89 1.09
CA LEU A 269 -2.54 -9.45 -0.08
C LEU A 269 -3.30 -9.79 -1.37
N TYR A 270 -3.18 -8.87 -2.31
CA TYR A 270 -3.70 -9.08 -3.65
C TYR A 270 -2.80 -10.00 -4.46
N THR A 271 -3.41 -10.73 -5.40
CA THR A 271 -2.76 -11.43 -6.50
C THR A 271 -3.20 -10.78 -7.82
N GLU A 272 -2.57 -11.14 -8.92
CA GLU A 272 -3.04 -10.69 -10.24
C GLU A 272 -4.48 -11.13 -10.49
N SER A 273 -4.80 -12.41 -10.23
CA SER A 273 -6.16 -12.95 -10.39
C SER A 273 -7.18 -12.27 -9.48
N SER A 274 -6.82 -11.93 -8.24
CA SER A 274 -7.74 -11.24 -7.34
C SER A 274 -7.98 -9.79 -7.74
N LEU A 275 -7.00 -9.12 -8.34
CA LEU A 275 -7.18 -7.77 -8.91
C LEU A 275 -8.07 -7.81 -10.16
N GLU A 276 -7.91 -8.83 -11.02
CA GLU A 276 -8.80 -9.03 -12.17
C GLU A 276 -10.23 -9.34 -11.74
N TYR A 277 -10.40 -10.21 -10.73
CA TYR A 277 -11.71 -10.51 -10.16
C TYR A 277 -12.39 -9.24 -9.65
N MET A 278 -11.67 -8.45 -8.85
CA MET A 278 -12.14 -7.17 -8.31
C MET A 278 -12.53 -6.20 -9.44
N ALA A 279 -11.68 -6.06 -10.45
CA ALA A 279 -11.95 -5.16 -11.58
C ALA A 279 -13.23 -5.56 -12.31
N ASN A 280 -13.42 -6.84 -12.58
CA ASN A 280 -14.60 -7.37 -13.26
C ASN A 280 -15.86 -7.18 -12.42
N GLU A 281 -15.81 -7.48 -11.13
CA GLU A 281 -16.95 -7.40 -10.22
C GLU A 281 -17.48 -5.96 -10.06
N PHE A 282 -16.57 -4.99 -9.94
CA PHE A 282 -16.93 -3.58 -9.78
C PHE A 282 -16.96 -2.80 -11.11
N ASN A 283 -16.91 -3.48 -12.25
CA ASN A 283 -16.95 -2.89 -13.59
C ASN A 283 -15.80 -1.88 -13.85
N PHE A 284 -14.63 -2.12 -13.27
CA PHE A 284 -13.44 -1.36 -13.61
C PHE A 284 -12.77 -1.94 -14.86
N ASN A 285 -12.38 -1.06 -15.77
CA ASN A 285 -11.59 -1.44 -16.94
C ASN A 285 -10.12 -1.07 -16.73
N THR A 286 -9.23 -2.07 -16.62
CA THR A 286 -7.81 -1.85 -16.41
C THR A 286 -7.13 -1.30 -17.67
N VAL A 287 -6.78 -0.02 -17.66
CA VAL A 287 -6.15 0.68 -18.79
C VAL A 287 -4.62 0.74 -18.68
N ALA A 288 -4.07 0.72 -17.47
CA ALA A 288 -2.63 0.76 -17.25
C ALA A 288 -2.23 -0.07 -16.03
N SER A 289 -1.06 -0.70 -16.07
CA SER A 289 -0.47 -1.42 -14.94
C SER A 289 1.05 -1.25 -14.88
N TRP A 290 1.58 -1.08 -13.66
CA TRP A 290 3.01 -1.00 -13.42
C TRP A 290 3.45 -2.01 -12.36
N TRP A 291 4.27 -2.97 -12.76
CA TRP A 291 4.85 -4.03 -11.92
C TRP A 291 6.23 -3.60 -11.43
N PHE A 292 6.39 -3.28 -10.16
CA PHE A 292 7.63 -2.70 -9.63
C PHE A 292 8.80 -3.68 -9.58
N GLY A 293 8.55 -4.98 -9.37
CA GLY A 293 9.58 -6.02 -9.35
C GLY A 293 10.56 -5.88 -8.19
N THR A 294 10.06 -5.72 -6.95
CA THR A 294 10.91 -5.51 -5.77
C THR A 294 11.46 -6.79 -5.15
N ASP A 295 11.09 -7.98 -5.66
CA ASP A 295 11.43 -9.28 -5.06
C ASP A 295 12.94 -9.51 -4.93
N MET A 296 13.73 -9.11 -5.91
CA MET A 296 15.19 -9.24 -5.86
C MET A 296 15.81 -8.37 -4.77
N VAL A 297 15.23 -7.19 -4.48
CA VAL A 297 15.67 -6.33 -3.37
C VAL A 297 15.32 -6.97 -2.02
N ASP A 298 14.17 -7.62 -1.92
CA ASP A 298 13.76 -8.32 -0.70
C ASP A 298 14.60 -9.59 -0.47
N LEU A 299 14.93 -10.34 -1.52
CA LEU A 299 15.87 -11.45 -1.42
C LEU A 299 17.26 -10.98 -0.97
N PHE A 300 17.79 -9.94 -1.60
CA PHE A 300 19.09 -9.35 -1.23
C PHE A 300 19.10 -8.93 0.25
N ARG A 301 18.05 -8.25 0.71
CA ARG A 301 17.91 -7.88 2.11
C ARG A 301 17.92 -9.11 3.03
N SER A 302 17.12 -10.12 2.71
CA SER A 302 17.01 -11.34 3.52
C SER A 302 18.35 -12.06 3.67
N VAL A 303 19.07 -12.21 2.56
CA VAL A 303 20.41 -12.81 2.57
C VAL A 303 21.39 -11.94 3.36
N SER A 304 21.40 -10.61 3.18
CA SER A 304 22.30 -9.70 3.88
C SER A 304 22.11 -9.76 5.40
N VAL A 305 20.87 -9.76 5.88
CA VAL A 305 20.56 -9.87 7.32
C VAL A 305 21.07 -11.19 7.90
N LEU A 306 20.90 -12.31 7.18
CA LEU A 306 21.41 -13.62 7.64
C LEU A 306 22.94 -13.67 7.69
N LEU A 307 23.61 -13.12 6.70
CA LEU A 307 25.07 -13.08 6.63
C LEU A 307 25.67 -12.24 7.76
N GLU A 308 25.05 -11.10 8.09
CA GLU A 308 25.44 -10.27 9.21
C GLU A 308 25.27 -11.01 10.56
N LYS A 309 24.17 -11.74 10.75
CA LYS A 309 23.93 -12.54 11.97
C LYS A 309 24.94 -13.67 12.15
N ASN A 310 25.36 -14.31 11.06
CA ASN A 310 26.29 -15.46 11.10
C ASN A 310 27.77 -15.07 11.19
N LYS A 311 28.11 -13.79 11.28
CA LYS A 311 29.50 -13.24 11.41
C LYS A 311 30.50 -13.72 10.34
N SER A 312 30.06 -14.46 9.33
CA SER A 312 30.96 -15.18 8.40
C SER A 312 31.27 -14.43 7.10
N THR A 313 30.63 -13.28 6.84
CA THR A 313 30.80 -12.64 5.53
C THR A 313 30.53 -11.13 5.57
N LYS A 314 31.30 -10.39 6.38
CA LYS A 314 31.26 -8.90 6.35
C LYS A 314 31.54 -8.31 4.97
N ASP A 315 32.24 -9.05 4.10
CA ASP A 315 32.69 -8.56 2.80
C ASP A 315 31.75 -8.87 1.63
N MET A 316 30.82 -9.83 1.75
CA MET A 316 29.92 -10.15 0.63
C MET A 316 28.84 -9.08 0.39
N ALA A 317 28.41 -8.34 1.40
CA ALA A 317 27.47 -7.23 1.23
C ALA A 317 28.08 -6.04 0.46
N SER A 318 29.41 -5.96 0.35
CA SER A 318 30.11 -4.92 -0.41
C SER A 318 30.28 -5.27 -1.89
N VAL A 319 30.01 -6.50 -2.28
CA VAL A 319 30.19 -7.00 -3.64
C VAL A 319 28.92 -6.84 -4.50
N TRP A 320 27.81 -6.54 -3.89
CA TRP A 320 26.55 -6.24 -4.55
C TRP A 320 26.30 -4.72 -4.58
#